data_b2461cc08b9a4e63f2a4a66b8745911d
#
_entry.id   b2461cc08b9a4e63f2a4a66b8745911d
#
_cell.length_a   1.000
_cell.length_b   1.000
_cell.length_c   1.000
_cell.angle_alpha   90.00
_cell.angle_beta   90.00
_cell.angle_gamma   90.00
#
_symmetry.space_group_name_H-M   'P 1'
#
loop_
_entity.id
_entity.type
_entity.pdbx_description
1 polymer ?
#
loop_
_entity_poly.entity_id
_entity_poly.type
_entity_poly.pdbx_seq_one_letter_code
_entity_poly.pdbx_strand_id
1 'polypeptide(L)'
;MLDTEDIIKLLNEDFVRELEASMIYVYNSFIMKDCDPSRVTEAISVDEMRHMWWLADLITKRGGKPTMEHKELDFDDDDLKSMLKRQIQLESDGIDRYNHQIEIIDNDDEVVGVLKHILDEEKRHRKEFKMRLEGLD
;
A
#
# COMPACT_ATOMS: atom_id res chain seq x y z
N MET A 1 25.14 6.10 3.46
CA MET A 1 24.09 6.59 4.40
C MET A 1 23.13 7.51 3.66
N LEU A 2 21.84 7.30 3.84
CA LEU A 2 20.82 8.16 3.23
C LEU A 2 20.68 9.47 4.00
N ASP A 3 20.65 10.58 3.29
CA ASP A 3 20.37 11.87 3.92
C ASP A 3 18.86 12.11 4.02
N THR A 4 18.48 13.24 4.62
CA THR A 4 17.06 13.57 4.81
C THR A 4 16.30 13.68 3.48
N GLU A 5 16.93 14.24 2.45
CA GLU A 5 16.30 14.36 1.13
C GLU A 5 16.06 13.01 0.50
N ASP A 6 17.02 12.07 0.65
CA ASP A 6 16.84 10.70 0.17
C ASP A 6 15.68 10.01 0.87
N ILE A 7 15.56 10.18 2.18
CA ILE A 7 14.47 9.60 2.96
C ILE A 7 13.13 10.17 2.52
N ILE A 8 13.03 11.48 2.35
CA ILE A 8 11.81 12.13 1.86
C ILE A 8 11.40 11.57 0.50
N LYS A 9 12.37 11.36 -0.38
CA LYS A 9 12.10 10.80 -1.71
C LYS A 9 11.52 9.39 -1.62
N LEU A 10 12.11 8.54 -0.78
CA LEU A 10 11.58 7.18 -0.57
C LEU A 10 10.17 7.21 0.01
N LEU A 11 9.94 8.06 1.01
CA LEU A 11 8.61 8.19 1.63
C LEU A 11 7.56 8.69 0.64
N ASN A 12 7.95 9.58 -0.29
CA ASN A 12 7.03 10.04 -1.32
C ASN A 12 6.71 8.94 -2.34
N GLU A 13 7.67 8.09 -2.67
CA GLU A 13 7.40 6.92 -3.50
C GLU A 13 6.39 6.00 -2.81
N ASP A 14 6.56 5.77 -1.52
CA ASP A 14 5.62 4.97 -0.73
C ASP A 14 4.24 5.60 -0.70
N PHE A 15 4.18 6.91 -0.47
CA PHE A 15 2.92 7.67 -0.41
C PHE A 15 2.13 7.50 -1.71
N VAL A 16 2.79 7.61 -2.85
CA VAL A 16 2.14 7.45 -4.16
C VAL A 16 1.64 6.02 -4.35
N ARG A 17 2.42 5.02 -3.94
CA ARG A 17 1.98 3.62 -4.08
C ARG A 17 0.76 3.33 -3.21
N GLU A 18 0.72 3.88 -1.99
CA GLU A 18 -0.46 3.75 -1.12
C GLU A 18 -1.67 4.46 -1.72
N LEU A 19 -1.48 5.64 -2.31
CA LEU A 19 -2.54 6.36 -3.01
C LEU A 19 -3.11 5.53 -4.15
N GLU A 20 -2.24 4.98 -5.00
CA GLU A 20 -2.66 4.14 -6.13
C GLU A 20 -3.41 2.90 -5.66
N ALA A 21 -2.90 2.20 -4.65
CA ALA A 21 -3.55 1.03 -4.09
C ALA A 21 -4.93 1.38 -3.51
N SER A 22 -5.02 2.50 -2.77
CA SER A 22 -6.28 2.97 -2.20
C SER A 22 -7.35 3.14 -3.27
N MET A 23 -7.00 3.81 -4.37
CA MET A 23 -7.94 4.07 -5.47
C MET A 23 -8.37 2.77 -6.14
N ILE A 24 -7.43 1.87 -6.39
CA ILE A 24 -7.73 0.57 -7.00
C ILE A 24 -8.67 -0.23 -6.11
N TYR A 25 -8.40 -0.27 -4.81
CA TYR A 25 -9.22 -1.05 -3.88
C TYR A 25 -10.61 -0.46 -3.70
N VAL A 26 -10.72 0.87 -3.62
CA VAL A 26 -12.03 1.52 -3.56
C VAL A 26 -12.85 1.14 -4.80
N TYR A 27 -12.26 1.30 -5.98
CA TYR A 27 -12.93 0.96 -7.24
C TYR A 27 -13.34 -0.51 -7.25
N ASN A 28 -12.40 -1.41 -6.98
CA ASN A 28 -12.66 -2.85 -7.00
C ASN A 28 -13.75 -3.26 -6.01
N SER A 29 -13.77 -2.66 -4.81
CA SER A 29 -14.76 -3.00 -3.79
C SER A 29 -16.19 -2.71 -4.26
N PHE A 30 -16.39 -1.65 -5.08
CA PHE A 30 -17.69 -1.32 -5.63
C PHE A 30 -18.06 -2.17 -6.86
N ILE A 31 -17.05 -2.68 -7.57
CA ILE A 31 -17.29 -3.52 -8.76
C ILE A 31 -17.50 -4.99 -8.38
N MET A 32 -16.86 -5.46 -7.32
CA MET A 32 -17.02 -6.84 -6.84
C MET A 32 -18.47 -7.10 -6.43
N LYS A 33 -19.04 -8.18 -6.95
CA LYS A 33 -20.43 -8.55 -6.65
C LYS A 33 -20.54 -9.41 -5.39
N ASP A 34 -19.46 -10.12 -5.04
CA ASP A 34 -19.44 -11.00 -3.88
C ASP A 34 -19.21 -10.18 -2.61
N CYS A 35 -20.11 -10.31 -1.66
CA CYS A 35 -20.15 -9.46 -0.47
C CYS A 35 -18.87 -9.51 0.38
N ASP A 36 -18.39 -10.72 0.70
CA ASP A 36 -17.23 -10.86 1.58
C ASP A 36 -15.94 -10.27 0.95
N PRO A 37 -15.54 -10.62 -0.26
CA PRO A 37 -14.37 -9.98 -0.88
C PRO A 37 -14.50 -8.47 -1.03
N SER A 38 -15.70 -7.98 -1.33
CA SER A 38 -15.96 -6.55 -1.44
C SER A 38 -15.71 -5.83 -0.12
N ARG A 39 -16.24 -6.36 0.97
CA ARG A 39 -16.08 -5.75 2.31
C ARG A 39 -14.64 -5.77 2.79
N VAL A 40 -13.92 -6.87 2.55
CA VAL A 40 -12.51 -6.97 2.92
C VAL A 40 -11.69 -5.97 2.12
N THR A 41 -11.93 -5.87 0.82
CA THR A 41 -11.22 -4.92 -0.03
C THR A 41 -11.48 -3.47 0.40
N GLU A 42 -12.73 -3.14 0.73
CA GLU A 42 -13.07 -1.81 1.24
C GLU A 42 -12.33 -1.51 2.54
N ALA A 43 -12.34 -2.44 3.49
CA ALA A 43 -11.66 -2.25 4.77
C ALA A 43 -10.15 -2.04 4.58
N ILE A 44 -9.55 -2.80 3.67
CA ILE A 44 -8.13 -2.67 3.38
C ILE A 44 -7.82 -1.36 2.67
N SER A 45 -8.73 -0.84 1.82
CA SER A 45 -8.56 0.47 1.22
C SER A 45 -8.42 1.57 2.28
N VAL A 46 -9.16 1.45 3.37
CA VAL A 46 -9.07 2.40 4.49
C VAL A 46 -7.71 2.29 5.18
N ASP A 47 -7.18 1.09 5.35
CA ASP A 47 -5.84 0.90 5.91
C ASP A 47 -4.78 1.58 5.03
N GLU A 48 -4.89 1.46 3.70
CA GLU A 48 -3.97 2.10 2.77
C GLU A 48 -4.03 3.63 2.89
N MET A 49 -5.22 4.20 3.07
CA MET A 49 -5.38 5.63 3.31
C MET A 49 -4.73 6.05 4.62
N ARG A 50 -4.84 5.24 5.64
CA ARG A 50 -4.19 5.50 6.92
C ARG A 50 -2.67 5.49 6.79
N HIS A 51 -2.13 4.58 5.98
CA HIS A 51 -0.70 4.56 5.65
C HIS A 51 -0.28 5.87 5.00
N MET A 52 -1.09 6.41 4.08
CA MET A 52 -0.81 7.70 3.45
C MET A 52 -0.67 8.81 4.50
N TRP A 53 -1.55 8.85 5.48
CA TRP A 53 -1.48 9.86 6.54
C TRP A 53 -0.20 9.74 7.35
N TRP A 54 0.19 8.52 7.74
CA TRP A 54 1.43 8.30 8.47
C TRP A 54 2.66 8.71 7.66
N LEU A 55 2.68 8.37 6.39
CA LEU A 55 3.78 8.73 5.50
C LEU A 55 3.84 10.25 5.27
N ALA A 56 2.71 10.89 5.07
CA ALA A 56 2.64 12.35 4.93
C ALA A 56 3.15 13.06 6.17
N ASP A 57 2.81 12.56 7.36
CA ASP A 57 3.30 13.11 8.62
C ASP A 57 4.83 13.03 8.71
N LEU A 58 5.39 11.87 8.36
CA LEU A 58 6.84 11.69 8.35
C LEU A 58 7.53 12.65 7.36
N ILE A 59 6.94 12.82 6.18
CA ILE A 59 7.47 13.69 5.14
C ILE A 59 7.48 15.14 5.61
N THR A 60 6.37 15.62 6.14
CA THR A 60 6.25 17.03 6.55
C THR A 60 7.11 17.36 7.76
N LYS A 61 7.26 16.43 8.70
CA LYS A 61 8.16 16.60 9.84
C LYS A 61 9.61 16.78 9.40
N ARG A 62 9.98 16.26 8.24
CA ARG A 62 11.33 16.35 7.69
C ARG A 62 11.53 17.48 6.69
N GLY A 63 10.52 18.35 6.56
CA GLY A 63 10.61 19.53 5.71
C GLY A 63 10.18 19.32 4.27
N GLY A 64 9.67 18.13 3.94
CA GLY A 64 9.18 17.83 2.61
C GLY A 64 7.68 18.09 2.45
N LYS A 65 7.19 17.77 1.28
CA LYS A 65 5.76 17.84 0.96
C LYS A 65 5.33 16.55 0.30
N PRO A 66 4.16 15.98 0.70
CA PRO A 66 3.65 14.79 0.00
C PRO A 66 3.32 15.15 -1.45
N THR A 67 3.74 14.28 -2.37
CA THR A 67 3.41 14.46 -3.78
C THR A 67 2.08 13.79 -4.10
N MET A 68 1.29 14.45 -4.96
CA MET A 68 0.05 13.85 -5.47
C MET A 68 0.22 13.32 -6.90
N GLU A 69 1.43 13.38 -7.42
CA GLU A 69 1.70 12.88 -8.77
C GLU A 69 1.70 11.36 -8.79
N HIS A 70 0.80 10.79 -9.56
CA HIS A 70 0.73 9.34 -9.76
C HIS A 70 0.56 9.05 -11.24
N LYS A 71 0.93 7.85 -11.64
CA LYS A 71 0.71 7.41 -13.02
C LYS A 71 -0.78 7.15 -13.27
N GLU A 72 -1.16 7.11 -14.52
CA GLU A 72 -2.51 6.71 -14.90
C GLU A 72 -2.77 5.29 -14.40
N LEU A 73 -3.93 5.11 -13.75
CA LEU A 73 -4.29 3.80 -13.18
C LEU A 73 -5.07 2.99 -14.19
N ASP A 74 -4.77 1.71 -14.25
CA ASP A 74 -5.49 0.75 -15.07
C ASP A 74 -6.55 0.07 -14.20
N PHE A 75 -7.81 0.33 -14.51
CA PHE A 75 -8.94 -0.31 -13.83
C PHE A 75 -9.49 -1.40 -14.75
N ASP A 76 -8.79 -2.51 -14.76
CA ASP A 76 -9.16 -3.66 -15.56
C ASP A 76 -10.31 -4.38 -14.86
N ASP A 77 -11.52 -4.27 -15.39
CA ASP A 77 -12.75 -4.77 -14.81
C ASP A 77 -12.98 -6.25 -15.06
N ASP A 78 -11.97 -7.04 -14.90
CA ASP A 78 -12.07 -8.48 -15.09
C ASP A 78 -12.90 -9.12 -13.98
N ASP A 79 -12.83 -10.41 -13.88
CA ASP A 79 -13.58 -11.15 -12.88
C ASP A 79 -12.95 -10.98 -11.48
N LEU A 80 -13.64 -11.48 -10.47
CA LEU A 80 -13.19 -11.41 -9.08
C LEU A 80 -11.81 -12.03 -8.90
N LYS A 81 -11.55 -13.15 -9.58
CA LYS A 81 -10.26 -13.84 -9.48
C LYS A 81 -9.11 -12.94 -9.95
N SER A 82 -9.29 -12.27 -11.08
CA SER A 82 -8.28 -11.35 -11.63
C SER A 82 -8.04 -10.15 -10.72
N MET A 83 -9.11 -9.60 -10.17
CA MET A 83 -9.01 -8.49 -9.22
C MET A 83 -8.22 -8.88 -7.97
N LEU A 84 -8.52 -10.06 -7.39
CA LEU A 84 -7.81 -10.55 -6.21
C LEU A 84 -6.33 -10.81 -6.52
N LYS A 85 -6.01 -11.39 -7.69
CA LYS A 85 -4.63 -11.60 -8.10
C LYS A 85 -3.85 -10.30 -8.20
N ARG A 86 -4.47 -9.27 -8.78
CA ARG A 86 -3.85 -7.95 -8.88
C ARG A 86 -3.60 -7.35 -7.50
N GLN A 87 -4.56 -7.47 -6.59
CA GLN A 87 -4.44 -6.96 -5.24
C GLN A 87 -3.31 -7.67 -4.48
N ILE A 88 -3.20 -9.00 -4.64
CA ILE A 88 -2.09 -9.77 -4.07
C ILE A 88 -0.75 -9.26 -4.59
N GLN A 89 -0.68 -8.95 -5.89
CA GLN A 89 0.56 -8.45 -6.49
C GLN A 89 0.92 -7.07 -5.93
N LEU A 90 -0.06 -6.18 -5.77
CA LEU A 90 0.17 -4.87 -5.18
C LEU A 90 0.71 -4.98 -3.76
N GLU A 91 0.14 -5.88 -2.93
CA GLU A 91 0.63 -6.11 -1.58
C GLU A 91 2.05 -6.71 -1.60
N SER A 92 2.30 -7.65 -2.49
CA SER A 92 3.63 -8.26 -2.62
C SER A 92 4.69 -7.24 -3.01
N ASP A 93 4.38 -6.35 -3.95
CA ASP A 93 5.28 -5.26 -4.34
C ASP A 93 5.55 -4.32 -3.17
N GLY A 94 4.53 -4.01 -2.39
CA GLY A 94 4.67 -3.19 -1.19
C GLY A 94 5.56 -3.84 -0.14
N ILE A 95 5.35 -5.13 0.11
CA ILE A 95 6.16 -5.89 1.06
C ILE A 95 7.64 -5.85 0.66
N ASP A 96 7.93 -6.08 -0.61
CA ASP A 96 9.31 -6.06 -1.10
C ASP A 96 9.92 -4.66 -0.96
N ARG A 97 9.18 -3.63 -1.28
CA ARG A 97 9.65 -2.24 -1.20
C ARG A 97 9.94 -1.84 0.24
N TYR A 98 9.02 -2.11 1.16
CA TYR A 98 9.21 -1.76 2.56
C TYR A 98 10.35 -2.56 3.20
N ASN A 99 10.47 -3.84 2.90
CA ASN A 99 11.60 -4.65 3.37
C ASN A 99 12.93 -4.04 2.95
N HIS A 100 13.04 -3.64 1.68
CA HIS A 100 14.26 -3.03 1.17
C HIS A 100 14.56 -1.71 1.87
N GLN A 101 13.57 -0.85 2.02
CA GLN A 101 13.75 0.45 2.65
C GLN A 101 14.17 0.33 4.11
N ILE A 102 13.59 -0.61 4.85
CA ILE A 102 13.95 -0.86 6.24
C ILE A 102 15.42 -1.27 6.36
N GLU A 103 15.94 -2.02 5.40
CA GLU A 103 17.33 -2.43 5.39
C GLU A 103 18.29 -1.26 5.14
N ILE A 104 17.92 -0.31 4.28
CA ILE A 104 18.84 0.75 3.88
C ILE A 104 18.73 2.04 4.70
N ILE A 105 17.66 2.20 5.48
CA ILE A 105 17.49 3.37 6.36
C ILE A 105 18.04 3.00 7.73
N ASP A 106 19.20 3.53 8.08
CA ASP A 106 19.92 3.18 9.30
C ASP A 106 20.05 4.32 10.31
N ASN A 107 19.52 5.51 9.98
CA ASN A 107 19.70 6.71 10.77
C ASN A 107 18.41 7.46 11.10
N ASP A 108 17.26 6.80 10.99
CA ASP A 108 15.98 7.42 11.31
C ASP A 108 15.03 6.36 11.88
N ASP A 109 15.07 6.21 13.19
CA ASP A 109 14.31 5.17 13.89
C ASP A 109 12.80 5.38 13.79
N GLU A 110 12.35 6.63 13.76
CA GLU A 110 10.92 6.93 13.61
C GLU A 110 10.39 6.42 12.28
N VAL A 111 11.13 6.71 11.20
CA VAL A 111 10.75 6.22 9.86
C VAL A 111 10.75 4.70 9.84
N VAL A 112 11.80 4.07 10.31
CA VAL A 112 11.91 2.61 10.30
C VAL A 112 10.76 1.98 11.10
N GLY A 113 10.41 2.55 12.24
CA GLY A 113 9.31 2.04 13.06
C GLY A 113 7.96 2.09 12.33
N VAL A 114 7.67 3.20 11.65
CA VAL A 114 6.43 3.35 10.86
C VAL A 114 6.44 2.38 9.69
N LEU A 115 7.54 2.27 8.96
CA LEU A 115 7.63 1.36 7.80
C LEU A 115 7.45 -0.10 8.24
N LYS A 116 7.99 -0.51 9.38
CA LYS A 116 7.78 -1.86 9.92
C LYS A 116 6.31 -2.12 10.22
N HIS A 117 5.63 -1.14 10.78
CA HIS A 117 4.21 -1.27 11.09
C HIS A 117 3.38 -1.42 9.81
N ILE A 118 3.67 -0.59 8.81
CA ILE A 118 3.00 -0.70 7.51
C ILE A 118 3.28 -2.06 6.88
N LEU A 119 4.53 -2.51 6.91
CA LEU A 119 4.93 -3.80 6.38
C LEU A 119 4.12 -4.95 6.98
N ASP A 120 3.91 -4.94 8.30
CA ASP A 120 3.12 -5.97 8.98
C ASP A 120 1.68 -5.97 8.49
N GLU A 121 1.09 -4.78 8.27
CA GLU A 121 -0.26 -4.68 7.74
C GLU A 121 -0.35 -5.16 6.29
N GLU A 122 0.66 -4.83 5.46
CA GLU A 122 0.70 -5.31 4.07
C GLU A 122 0.74 -6.85 4.00
N LYS A 123 1.50 -7.48 4.89
CA LYS A 123 1.54 -8.95 4.98
C LYS A 123 0.18 -9.53 5.36
N ARG A 124 -0.54 -8.88 6.29
CA ARG A 124 -1.89 -9.29 6.68
C ARG A 124 -2.86 -9.12 5.51
N HIS A 125 -2.80 -7.99 4.80
CA HIS A 125 -3.64 -7.73 3.63
C HIS A 125 -3.45 -8.80 2.57
N ARG A 126 -2.20 -9.13 2.26
CA ARG A 126 -1.90 -10.16 1.27
C ARG A 126 -2.50 -11.49 1.66
N LYS A 127 -2.38 -11.87 2.93
CA LYS A 127 -2.97 -13.11 3.43
C LYS A 127 -4.49 -13.13 3.27
N GLU A 128 -5.16 -12.01 3.60
CA GLU A 128 -6.60 -11.88 3.45
C GLU A 128 -7.04 -12.09 2.01
N PHE A 129 -6.34 -11.47 1.06
CA PHE A 129 -6.66 -11.63 -0.36
C PHE A 129 -6.37 -13.06 -0.86
N LYS A 130 -5.26 -13.65 -0.42
CA LYS A 130 -4.93 -15.03 -0.80
C LYS A 130 -5.97 -16.02 -0.32
N MET A 131 -6.47 -15.85 0.90
CA MET A 131 -7.52 -16.73 1.44
C MET A 131 -8.78 -16.66 0.58
N ARG A 132 -9.19 -15.47 0.13
CA ARG A 132 -10.36 -15.34 -0.73
C ARG A 132 -10.13 -15.91 -2.11
N LEU A 133 -8.93 -15.73 -2.65
CA LEU A 133 -8.59 -16.33 -3.95
C LEU A 133 -8.64 -17.87 -3.88
N GLU A 134 -8.06 -18.44 -2.85
CA GLU A 134 -8.09 -19.90 -2.64
C GLU A 134 -9.50 -20.42 -2.49
N GLY A 135 -10.37 -19.66 -1.83
CA GLY A 135 -11.76 -20.03 -1.63
C GLY A 135 -12.61 -20.07 -2.88
N LEU A 136 -12.11 -19.53 -3.99
CA LEU A 136 -12.83 -19.54 -5.28
C LEU A 136 -12.66 -20.84 -6.03
N ASP A 137 -11.73 -21.68 -5.65
CA ASP A 137 -11.47 -22.98 -6.30
C ASP A 137 -12.26 -24.10 -5.59
#